data_b6147112b54e2fb55b8e6b546721cbac
#
_entry.id   b6147112b54e2fb55b8e6b546721cbac
#
_cell.length_a   1.000
_cell.length_b   1.000
_cell.length_c   1.000
_cell.angle_alpha   90.00
_cell.angle_beta   90.00
_cell.angle_gamma   90.00
#
_symmetry.space_group_name_H-M   'P 1'
#
loop_
_entity.id
_entity.type
_entity.pdbx_description
1 polymer ?
#
loop_
_entity_poly.entity_id
_entity_poly.type
_entity_poly.pdbx_seq_one_letter_code
_entity_poly.pdbx_strand_id
1 'polypeptide(L)'
;MKNRIINILLAILITGIIVTIILIVIKYGRNQKKEKELKDVVEIVTTKIKENKEENKPIGNIEVKGYKVEGIIKISKINIEYPILEKTTDEAMQYSVTHFWGDSVNAIGNYTIAGHNNIDGTMFGNTDRLEEGDIIELTGLDGKKVQYKIFKQYIIDPEDVNCVKSVKAGTREVTLITVSYTHLRA
;
A
#
# COMPACT_ATOMS: atom_id res chain seq x y z
N MET A 1 -26.75 47.22 14.97
CA MET A 1 -25.48 46.87 14.29
C MET A 1 -24.87 45.58 14.84
N LYS A 2 -24.69 45.42 16.15
CA LYS A 2 -24.03 44.25 16.77
C LYS A 2 -24.62 42.88 16.33
N ASN A 3 -25.95 42.74 16.35
CA ASN A 3 -26.61 41.46 15.96
C ASN A 3 -26.46 41.15 14.48
N ARG A 4 -26.38 42.13 13.57
CA ARG A 4 -26.12 41.90 12.15
C ARG A 4 -24.71 41.36 11.91
N ILE A 5 -23.71 41.89 12.58
CA ILE A 5 -22.32 41.43 12.49
C ILE A 5 -22.21 40.01 13.02
N ILE A 6 -22.84 39.69 14.16
CA ILE A 6 -22.87 38.35 14.72
C ILE A 6 -23.50 37.34 13.73
N ASN A 7 -24.62 37.68 13.12
CA ASN A 7 -25.28 36.81 12.15
C ASN A 7 -24.43 36.58 10.88
N ILE A 8 -23.70 37.59 10.42
CA ILE A 8 -22.78 37.47 9.27
C ILE A 8 -21.61 36.51 9.62
N LEU A 9 -21.00 36.70 10.81
CA LEU A 9 -19.92 35.83 11.27
C LEU A 9 -20.39 34.37 11.43
N LEU A 10 -21.59 34.18 11.97
CA LEU A 10 -22.19 32.86 12.10
C LEU A 10 -22.47 32.21 10.74
N ALA A 11 -22.96 32.97 9.77
CA ALA A 11 -23.18 32.46 8.41
C ALA A 11 -21.87 32.06 7.73
N ILE A 12 -20.80 32.86 7.88
CA ILE A 12 -19.46 32.51 7.35
C ILE A 12 -18.94 31.22 8.00
N LEU A 13 -19.08 31.09 9.32
CA LEU A 13 -18.67 29.90 10.06
C LEU A 13 -19.41 28.64 9.55
N ILE A 14 -20.73 28.73 9.44
CA ILE A 14 -21.57 27.62 8.95
C ILE A 14 -21.18 27.25 7.54
N THR A 15 -20.98 28.23 6.66
CA THR A 15 -20.56 27.99 5.27
C THR A 15 -19.19 27.29 5.23
N GLY A 16 -18.24 27.72 6.05
CA GLY A 16 -16.94 27.09 6.19
C GLY A 16 -17.03 25.62 6.62
N ILE A 17 -17.88 25.32 7.60
CA ILE A 17 -18.13 23.95 8.06
C ILE A 17 -18.73 23.10 6.94
N ILE A 18 -19.71 23.61 6.21
CA ILE A 18 -20.35 22.88 5.10
C ILE A 18 -19.31 22.56 4.01
N VAL A 19 -18.50 23.53 3.63
CA VAL A 19 -17.43 23.32 2.62
C VAL A 19 -16.45 22.24 3.07
N THR A 20 -16.02 22.27 4.34
CA THR A 20 -15.09 21.24 4.86
C THR A 20 -15.72 19.83 4.85
N ILE A 21 -16.99 19.72 5.24
CA ILE A 21 -17.73 18.44 5.17
C ILE A 21 -17.80 17.94 3.72
N ILE A 22 -18.13 18.80 2.75
CA ILE A 22 -18.19 18.42 1.33
C ILE A 22 -16.82 17.91 0.84
N LEU A 23 -15.73 18.59 1.19
CA LEU A 23 -14.38 18.16 0.80
C LEU A 23 -14.00 16.81 1.42
N ILE A 24 -14.38 16.54 2.68
CA ILE A 24 -14.17 15.25 3.34
C ILE A 24 -14.96 14.15 2.62
N VAL A 25 -16.22 14.39 2.29
CA VAL A 25 -17.07 13.41 1.58
C VAL A 25 -16.51 13.09 0.19
N ILE A 26 -16.06 14.11 -0.56
CA ILE A 26 -15.42 13.92 -1.87
C ILE A 26 -14.14 13.11 -1.75
N LYS A 27 -13.29 13.42 -0.74
CA LYS A 27 -12.04 12.67 -0.51
C LYS A 27 -12.33 11.21 -0.15
N TYR A 28 -13.30 10.98 0.75
CA TYR A 28 -13.72 9.63 1.14
C TYR A 28 -14.25 8.82 -0.06
N GLY A 29 -15.11 9.41 -0.87
CA GLY A 29 -15.65 8.78 -2.07
C GLY A 29 -14.56 8.40 -3.09
N ARG A 30 -13.54 9.25 -3.27
CA ARG A 30 -12.39 8.95 -4.14
C ARG A 30 -11.56 7.79 -3.60
N ASN A 31 -11.32 7.74 -2.30
CA ASN A 31 -10.56 6.65 -1.69
C ASN A 31 -11.30 5.31 -1.81
N GLN A 32 -12.62 5.29 -1.57
CA GLN A 32 -13.44 4.09 -1.74
C GLN A 32 -13.43 3.57 -3.18
N LYS A 33 -13.50 4.48 -4.15
CA LYS A 33 -13.42 4.11 -5.57
C LYS A 33 -12.07 3.47 -5.90
N LYS A 34 -10.97 4.06 -5.41
CA LYS A 34 -9.63 3.56 -5.60
C LYS A 34 -9.44 2.17 -4.98
N GLU A 35 -9.87 1.99 -3.73
CA GLU A 35 -9.81 0.68 -3.06
C GLU A 35 -10.59 -0.39 -3.83
N LYS A 36 -11.75 -0.03 -4.39
CA LYS A 36 -12.51 -0.93 -5.25
C LYS A 36 -11.74 -1.30 -6.51
N GLU A 37 -11.19 -0.31 -7.23
CA GLU A 37 -10.38 -0.56 -8.44
C GLU A 37 -9.20 -1.51 -8.13
N LEU A 38 -8.53 -1.35 -6.98
CA LEU A 38 -7.43 -2.23 -6.58
C LEU A 38 -7.90 -3.66 -6.27
N LYS A 39 -9.06 -3.82 -5.62
CA LYS A 39 -9.65 -5.15 -5.39
C LYS A 39 -10.02 -5.84 -6.69
N ASP A 40 -10.60 -5.10 -7.65
CA ASP A 40 -10.93 -5.63 -8.97
C ASP A 40 -9.65 -6.10 -9.70
N VAL A 41 -8.54 -5.36 -9.58
CA VAL A 41 -7.24 -5.80 -10.13
C VAL A 41 -6.72 -7.05 -9.44
N VAL A 42 -6.80 -7.14 -8.12
CA VAL A 42 -6.39 -8.36 -7.37
C VAL A 42 -7.21 -9.56 -7.83
N GLU A 43 -8.51 -9.40 -8.04
CA GLU A 43 -9.38 -10.46 -8.56
C GLU A 43 -8.96 -10.89 -9.97
N ILE A 44 -8.69 -9.94 -10.88
CA ILE A 44 -8.19 -10.22 -12.24
C ILE A 44 -6.86 -10.97 -12.19
N VAL A 45 -5.90 -10.52 -11.38
CA VAL A 45 -4.60 -11.19 -11.23
C VAL A 45 -4.79 -12.62 -10.72
N THR A 46 -5.62 -12.80 -9.69
CA THR A 46 -5.88 -14.10 -9.10
C THR A 46 -6.54 -15.06 -10.10
N THR A 47 -7.48 -14.57 -10.89
CA THR A 47 -8.16 -15.35 -11.93
C THR A 47 -7.18 -15.78 -13.03
N LYS A 48 -6.36 -14.86 -13.52
CA LYS A 48 -5.34 -15.16 -14.53
C LYS A 48 -4.28 -16.14 -14.03
N ILE A 49 -3.90 -16.07 -12.75
CA ILE A 49 -2.99 -17.06 -12.13
C ILE A 49 -3.62 -18.46 -12.13
N LYS A 50 -4.92 -18.59 -11.87
CA LYS A 50 -5.63 -19.87 -11.91
C LYS A 50 -5.70 -20.42 -13.33
N GLU A 51 -6.11 -19.60 -14.29
CA GLU A 51 -6.21 -19.98 -15.71
C GLU A 51 -4.84 -20.42 -16.28
N ASN A 52 -3.75 -19.69 -15.91
CA ASN A 52 -2.40 -20.08 -16.30
C ASN A 52 -2.02 -21.49 -15.80
N LYS A 53 -2.38 -21.81 -14.55
CA LYS A 53 -2.11 -23.15 -13.99
C LYS A 53 -2.89 -24.26 -14.66
N GLU A 54 -4.11 -23.99 -15.11
CA GLU A 54 -4.98 -24.98 -15.75
C GLU A 54 -4.65 -25.16 -17.24
N GLU A 55 -4.36 -24.07 -17.97
CA GLU A 55 -4.21 -24.05 -19.41
C GLU A 55 -2.75 -23.90 -19.88
N ASN A 56 -1.80 -23.73 -18.96
CA ASN A 56 -0.37 -23.47 -19.25
C ASN A 56 -0.16 -22.28 -20.19
N LYS A 57 -1.00 -21.24 -20.07
CA LYS A 57 -0.93 -20.00 -20.85
C LYS A 57 -0.14 -18.94 -20.08
N PRO A 58 0.77 -18.20 -20.72
CA PRO A 58 1.48 -17.10 -20.03
C PRO A 58 0.48 -16.03 -19.57
N ILE A 59 0.67 -15.56 -18.34
CA ILE A 59 -0.08 -14.41 -17.83
C ILE A 59 0.36 -13.20 -18.63
N GLY A 60 -0.54 -12.64 -19.42
CA GLY A 60 -0.29 -11.39 -20.16
C GLY A 60 -0.03 -10.23 -19.19
N ASN A 61 0.46 -9.10 -19.71
CA ASN A 61 0.66 -7.91 -18.91
C ASN A 61 -0.65 -7.50 -18.23
N ILE A 62 -0.58 -7.35 -16.91
CA ILE A 62 -1.64 -6.76 -16.11
C ILE A 62 -1.11 -5.41 -15.63
N GLU A 63 -1.87 -4.37 -15.84
CA GLU A 63 -1.44 -3.01 -15.52
C GLU A 63 -2.47 -2.27 -14.68
N VAL A 64 -1.96 -1.42 -13.79
CA VAL A 64 -2.72 -0.42 -13.03
C VAL A 64 -2.20 0.94 -13.43
N LYS A 65 -3.03 1.75 -14.11
CA LYS A 65 -2.66 3.10 -14.56
C LYS A 65 -1.35 3.15 -15.36
N GLY A 66 -1.06 2.11 -16.16
CA GLY A 66 0.15 2.02 -16.98
C GLY A 66 1.38 1.43 -16.28
N TYR A 67 1.25 1.02 -15.02
CA TYR A 67 2.30 0.30 -14.27
C TYR A 67 1.99 -1.19 -14.27
N LYS A 68 2.98 -2.01 -14.61
CA LYS A 68 2.82 -3.47 -14.58
C LYS A 68 2.69 -3.97 -13.17
N VAL A 69 1.88 -4.99 -12.99
CA VAL A 69 1.74 -5.74 -11.75
C VAL A 69 2.74 -6.89 -11.73
N GLU A 70 3.48 -7.05 -10.65
CA GLU A 70 4.44 -8.15 -10.44
C GLU A 70 3.90 -9.26 -9.52
N GLY A 71 2.89 -8.95 -8.72
CA GLY A 71 2.31 -9.88 -7.77
C GLY A 71 1.29 -9.22 -6.86
N ILE A 72 0.92 -9.93 -5.81
CA ILE A 72 -0.03 -9.48 -4.79
C ILE A 72 0.62 -9.60 -3.42
N ILE A 73 0.49 -8.57 -2.59
CA ILE A 73 0.75 -8.62 -1.15
C ILE A 73 -0.56 -8.71 -0.38
N LYS A 74 -0.61 -9.58 0.63
CA LYS A 74 -1.72 -9.70 1.56
C LYS A 74 -1.21 -9.73 3.00
N ILE A 75 -1.82 -8.91 3.87
CA ILE A 75 -1.57 -8.90 5.31
C ILE A 75 -2.92 -8.89 6.02
N SER A 76 -3.38 -10.06 6.44
CA SER A 76 -4.74 -10.25 6.97
C SER A 76 -4.98 -9.50 8.28
N LYS A 77 -3.97 -9.37 9.15
CA LYS A 77 -4.08 -8.67 10.44
C LYS A 77 -4.51 -7.20 10.30
N ILE A 78 -4.07 -6.54 9.24
CA ILE A 78 -4.41 -5.14 8.95
C ILE A 78 -5.36 -5.00 7.74
N ASN A 79 -5.92 -6.11 7.28
CA ASN A 79 -6.92 -6.19 6.21
C ASN A 79 -6.52 -5.50 4.90
N ILE A 80 -5.27 -5.68 4.47
CA ILE A 80 -4.80 -5.20 3.18
C ILE A 80 -4.56 -6.36 2.20
N GLU A 81 -4.88 -6.11 0.94
CA GLU A 81 -4.59 -6.98 -0.19
C GLU A 81 -4.45 -6.10 -1.43
N TYR A 82 -3.20 -5.94 -1.91
CA TYR A 82 -2.86 -4.99 -2.97
C TYR A 82 -2.02 -5.61 -4.08
N PRO A 83 -2.20 -5.20 -5.35
CA PRO A 83 -1.24 -5.49 -6.40
C PRO A 83 0.08 -4.74 -6.13
N ILE A 84 1.21 -5.39 -6.39
CA ILE A 84 2.54 -4.81 -6.30
C ILE A 84 2.91 -4.30 -7.68
N LEU A 85 3.20 -3.00 -7.82
CA LEU A 85 3.58 -2.38 -9.09
C LEU A 85 5.09 -2.44 -9.31
N GLU A 86 5.53 -2.58 -10.56
CA GLU A 86 6.92 -2.83 -10.96
C GLU A 86 7.93 -1.74 -10.60
N LYS A 87 7.47 -0.51 -10.34
CA LYS A 87 8.35 0.65 -10.12
C LYS A 87 7.87 1.52 -8.98
N THR A 88 8.83 1.94 -8.15
CA THR A 88 8.58 2.95 -7.12
C THR A 88 8.81 4.33 -7.70
N THR A 89 7.74 5.07 -7.88
CA THR A 89 7.71 6.51 -8.17
C THR A 89 6.62 7.15 -7.33
N ASP A 90 6.70 8.46 -7.11
CA ASP A 90 5.67 9.20 -6.38
C ASP A 90 4.27 9.00 -6.99
N GLU A 91 4.20 8.91 -8.33
CA GLU A 91 2.96 8.63 -9.05
C GLU A 91 2.47 7.19 -8.82
N ALA A 92 3.33 6.18 -8.99
CA ALA A 92 2.95 4.78 -8.83
C ALA A 92 2.46 4.50 -7.41
N MET A 93 3.14 5.04 -6.39
CA MET A 93 2.74 4.91 -4.98
C MET A 93 1.39 5.57 -4.66
N GLN A 94 0.91 6.51 -5.50
CA GLN A 94 -0.46 7.03 -5.35
C GLN A 94 -1.51 5.97 -5.69
N TYR A 95 -1.17 4.97 -6.49
CA TYR A 95 -2.12 3.95 -6.95
C TYR A 95 -2.07 2.68 -6.10
N SER A 96 -0.88 2.15 -5.80
CA SER A 96 -0.71 0.94 -5.00
C SER A 96 0.65 0.89 -4.31
N VAL A 97 0.94 -0.23 -3.66
CA VAL A 97 2.29 -0.52 -3.17
C VAL A 97 3.20 -0.89 -4.34
N THR A 98 4.48 -0.64 -4.22
CA THR A 98 5.42 -0.70 -5.34
C THR A 98 6.67 -1.49 -4.99
N HIS A 99 7.25 -2.15 -5.98
CA HIS A 99 8.57 -2.79 -5.88
C HIS A 99 9.66 -1.71 -5.78
N PHE A 100 10.37 -1.69 -4.67
CA PHE A 100 11.43 -0.73 -4.40
C PHE A 100 12.82 -1.30 -4.68
N TRP A 101 13.08 -2.55 -4.28
CA TRP A 101 14.37 -3.18 -4.40
C TRP A 101 14.27 -4.71 -4.40
N GLY A 102 15.30 -5.37 -4.97
CA GLY A 102 15.40 -6.83 -5.04
C GLY A 102 15.12 -7.35 -6.43
N ASP A 103 15.11 -8.67 -6.61
CA ASP A 103 14.88 -9.28 -7.92
C ASP A 103 13.37 -9.35 -8.23
N SER A 104 12.77 -10.50 -8.07
CA SER A 104 11.34 -10.73 -8.35
C SER A 104 10.61 -11.20 -7.10
N VAL A 105 9.29 -11.13 -7.14
CA VAL A 105 8.43 -11.62 -6.06
C VAL A 105 8.80 -13.07 -5.71
N ASN A 106 9.08 -13.32 -4.44
CA ASN A 106 9.46 -14.62 -3.91
C ASN A 106 10.83 -15.18 -4.43
N ALA A 107 11.71 -14.36 -5.00
CA ALA A 107 13.08 -14.73 -5.27
C ALA A 107 13.89 -14.92 -3.99
N ILE A 108 15.08 -15.53 -4.11
CA ILE A 108 16.06 -15.55 -3.00
C ILE A 108 16.65 -14.15 -2.88
N GLY A 109 16.80 -13.67 -1.65
CA GLY A 109 17.23 -12.31 -1.34
C GLY A 109 16.13 -11.50 -0.66
N ASN A 110 16.32 -10.21 -0.57
CA ASN A 110 15.35 -9.29 0.06
C ASN A 110 14.51 -8.59 -1.01
N TYR A 111 13.23 -8.89 -1.05
CA TYR A 111 12.25 -8.19 -1.89
C TYR A 111 11.62 -7.06 -1.08
N THR A 112 11.90 -5.83 -1.47
CA THR A 112 11.47 -4.64 -0.74
C THR A 112 10.29 -3.97 -1.41
N ILE A 113 9.24 -3.70 -0.63
CA ILE A 113 7.99 -3.09 -1.09
C ILE A 113 7.82 -1.76 -0.38
N ALA A 114 7.62 -0.69 -1.15
CA ALA A 114 7.29 0.63 -0.64
C ALA A 114 5.79 0.93 -0.76
N GLY A 115 5.25 1.65 0.21
CA GLY A 115 3.85 2.08 0.20
C GLY A 115 3.61 3.26 1.12
N HIS A 116 2.59 4.06 0.82
CA HIS A 116 2.23 5.21 1.63
C HIS A 116 1.69 4.79 3.01
N ASN A 117 2.01 5.62 4.02
CA ASN A 117 1.40 5.56 5.35
C ASN A 117 0.16 6.48 5.36
N ASN A 118 -0.97 5.99 4.88
CA ASN A 118 -2.18 6.78 4.81
C ASN A 118 -2.91 6.80 6.16
N ILE A 119 -3.37 7.99 6.57
CA ILE A 119 -4.09 8.21 7.84
C ILE A 119 -5.39 7.38 7.91
N ASP A 120 -6.01 7.08 6.76
CA ASP A 120 -7.22 6.26 6.66
C ASP A 120 -6.95 4.76 6.76
N GLY A 121 -5.70 4.35 6.98
CA GLY A 121 -5.28 2.98 7.14
C GLY A 121 -5.08 2.22 5.84
N THR A 122 -5.28 2.85 4.68
CA THR A 122 -4.98 2.24 3.38
C THR A 122 -3.49 2.14 3.14
N MET A 123 -3.08 1.32 2.17
CA MET A 123 -1.68 0.97 1.90
C MET A 123 -1.00 0.43 3.18
N PHE A 124 0.08 1.07 3.62
CA PHE A 124 0.80 0.71 4.83
C PHE A 124 0.42 1.55 6.06
N GLY A 125 -0.74 2.23 6.02
CA GLY A 125 -1.20 3.13 7.07
C GLY A 125 -1.44 2.48 8.44
N ASN A 126 -1.62 1.16 8.48
CA ASN A 126 -1.83 0.40 9.72
C ASN A 126 -0.66 -0.54 10.05
N THR A 127 0.51 -0.37 9.43
CA THR A 127 1.66 -1.25 9.70
C THR A 127 2.21 -1.12 11.12
N ASP A 128 1.92 -0.04 11.81
CA ASP A 128 2.20 0.16 13.24
C ASP A 128 1.48 -0.84 14.17
N ARG A 129 0.42 -1.50 13.68
CA ARG A 129 -0.33 -2.55 14.40
C ARG A 129 0.25 -3.95 14.20
N LEU A 130 1.25 -4.08 13.34
CA LEU A 130 1.93 -5.35 13.11
C LEU A 130 2.93 -5.61 14.23
N GLU A 131 3.15 -6.90 14.52
CA GLU A 131 4.06 -7.36 15.55
C GLU A 131 4.94 -8.49 15.01
N GLU A 132 6.03 -8.76 15.71
CA GLU A 132 6.86 -9.94 15.41
C GLU A 132 6.00 -11.19 15.49
N GLY A 133 6.08 -12.03 14.47
CA GLY A 133 5.27 -13.23 14.33
C GLY A 133 4.08 -13.12 13.38
N ASP A 134 3.64 -11.90 13.03
CA ASP A 134 2.58 -11.71 12.05
C ASP A 134 3.02 -12.13 10.64
N ILE A 135 2.04 -12.46 9.81
CA ILE A 135 2.27 -13.06 8.50
C ILE A 135 2.01 -12.04 7.39
N ILE A 136 2.99 -11.92 6.50
CA ILE A 136 2.90 -11.27 5.20
C ILE A 136 2.87 -12.36 4.14
N GLU A 137 1.88 -12.35 3.27
CA GLU A 137 1.78 -13.29 2.16
C GLU A 137 2.05 -12.58 0.84
N LEU A 138 2.96 -13.11 0.04
CA LEU A 138 3.21 -12.65 -1.32
C LEU A 138 2.82 -13.74 -2.32
N THR A 139 2.08 -13.36 -3.35
CA THR A 139 1.73 -14.21 -4.48
C THR A 139 2.33 -13.64 -5.76
N GLY A 140 3.28 -14.33 -6.37
CA GLY A 140 3.84 -13.95 -7.67
C GLY A 140 2.89 -14.27 -8.84
N LEU A 141 3.14 -13.70 -10.00
CA LEU A 141 2.36 -13.99 -11.21
C LEU A 141 2.50 -15.46 -11.67
N ASP A 142 3.60 -16.14 -11.28
CA ASP A 142 3.76 -17.59 -11.45
C ASP A 142 2.81 -18.42 -10.57
N GLY A 143 1.99 -17.74 -9.76
CA GLY A 143 1.09 -18.36 -8.79
C GLY A 143 1.79 -18.97 -7.57
N LYS A 144 3.08 -18.73 -7.40
CA LYS A 144 3.81 -19.12 -6.19
C LYS A 144 3.45 -18.22 -5.05
N LYS A 145 2.91 -18.80 -4.00
CA LYS A 145 2.53 -18.14 -2.76
C LYS A 145 3.54 -18.47 -1.67
N VAL A 146 4.10 -17.44 -1.03
CA VAL A 146 5.05 -17.58 0.08
C VAL A 146 4.57 -16.72 1.25
N GLN A 147 4.63 -17.31 2.43
CA GLN A 147 4.35 -16.63 3.68
C GLN A 147 5.66 -16.25 4.37
N TYR A 148 5.74 -15.00 4.77
CA TYR A 148 6.85 -14.42 5.51
C TYR A 148 6.39 -14.06 6.90
N LYS A 149 7.19 -14.44 7.89
CA LYS A 149 6.93 -14.10 9.29
C LYS A 149 7.73 -12.85 9.66
N ILE A 150 7.06 -11.85 10.20
CA ILE A 150 7.73 -10.65 10.69
C ILE A 150 8.68 -11.03 11.83
N PHE A 151 9.94 -10.65 11.70
CA PHE A 151 10.96 -10.89 12.71
C PHE A 151 11.57 -9.62 13.29
N LYS A 152 11.31 -8.47 12.67
CA LYS A 152 11.84 -7.18 13.13
C LYS A 152 11.00 -6.02 12.59
N GLN A 153 10.77 -5.03 13.44
CA GLN A 153 10.19 -3.73 13.07
C GLN A 153 11.02 -2.62 13.72
N TYR A 154 11.38 -1.60 12.96
CA TYR A 154 12.22 -0.52 13.44
C TYR A 154 12.08 0.75 12.58
N ILE A 155 12.51 1.87 13.12
CA ILE A 155 12.57 3.16 12.43
C ILE A 155 14.00 3.40 12.01
N ILE A 156 14.20 3.89 10.80
CA ILE A 156 15.50 4.21 10.21
C ILE A 156 15.50 5.66 9.72
N ASP A 157 16.70 6.20 9.59
CA ASP A 157 16.88 7.47 8.89
C ASP A 157 16.56 7.30 7.39
N PRO A 158 16.00 8.34 6.73
CA PRO A 158 15.65 8.27 5.31
C PRO A 158 16.81 7.92 4.38
N GLU A 159 18.04 8.22 4.80
CA GLU A 159 19.26 7.94 4.03
C GLU A 159 19.87 6.56 4.31
N ASP A 160 19.35 5.81 5.28
CA ASP A 160 19.83 4.47 5.60
C ASP A 160 19.30 3.43 4.63
N VAL A 161 20.12 3.06 3.66
CA VAL A 161 19.82 2.03 2.64
C VAL A 161 20.13 0.60 3.11
N ASN A 162 20.56 0.39 4.36
CA ASN A 162 20.90 -0.97 4.83
C ASN A 162 19.65 -1.85 4.99
N CYS A 163 18.47 -1.25 5.14
CA CYS A 163 17.21 -1.96 5.23
C CYS A 163 16.87 -2.84 4.00
N VAL A 164 17.44 -2.55 2.83
CA VAL A 164 17.22 -3.35 1.61
C VAL A 164 18.18 -4.53 1.49
N LYS A 165 19.21 -4.61 2.33
CA LYS A 165 20.17 -5.72 2.31
C LYS A 165 19.57 -6.95 2.97
N SER A 166 19.83 -8.13 2.40
CA SER A 166 19.45 -9.39 3.03
C SER A 166 20.19 -9.60 4.34
N VAL A 167 19.49 -10.03 5.37
CA VAL A 167 20.07 -10.36 6.68
C VAL A 167 20.84 -11.68 6.59
N LYS A 168 20.34 -12.64 5.79
CA LYS A 168 20.95 -13.96 5.66
C LYS A 168 21.00 -14.40 4.19
N ALA A 169 22.19 -14.72 3.71
CA ALA A 169 22.39 -15.21 2.36
C ALA A 169 21.61 -16.53 2.10
N GLY A 170 21.03 -16.66 0.91
CA GLY A 170 20.32 -17.84 0.48
C GLY A 170 18.89 -17.97 1.04
N THR A 171 18.40 -17.00 1.79
CA THR A 171 17.02 -16.96 2.29
C THR A 171 16.15 -16.04 1.46
N ARG A 172 14.83 -16.17 1.61
CA ARG A 172 13.84 -15.23 1.09
C ARG A 172 13.45 -14.31 2.21
N GLU A 173 13.54 -13.02 1.97
CA GLU A 173 13.19 -11.98 2.91
C GLU A 173 12.28 -10.95 2.24
N VAL A 174 11.45 -10.30 3.04
CA VAL A 174 10.57 -9.20 2.61
C VAL A 174 10.77 -8.04 3.54
N THR A 175 10.99 -6.86 2.98
CA THR A 175 11.03 -5.61 3.72
C THR A 175 9.87 -4.71 3.26
N LEU A 176 9.08 -4.23 4.21
CA LEU A 176 8.07 -3.20 3.94
C LEU A 176 8.62 -1.84 4.36
N ILE A 177 8.59 -0.87 3.44
CA ILE A 177 9.05 0.51 3.70
C ILE A 177 7.86 1.45 3.63
N THR A 178 7.72 2.26 4.67
CA THR A 178 6.76 3.37 4.69
C THR A 178 7.31 4.54 5.47
N VAL A 179 6.74 5.73 5.25
CA VAL A 179 7.14 6.93 6.00
C VAL A 179 6.44 6.92 7.35
N SER A 180 7.21 7.00 8.45
CA SER A 180 6.67 7.22 9.78
C SER A 180 6.54 8.73 10.04
N TYR A 181 5.32 9.22 10.21
CA TYR A 181 5.10 10.59 10.69
C TYR A 181 5.26 10.62 12.20
N THR A 182 6.49 10.63 12.68
CA THR A 182 6.74 11.04 14.05
C THR A 182 6.51 12.54 14.14
N HIS A 183 5.36 12.95 14.66
CA HIS A 183 5.18 14.32 15.10
C HIS A 183 6.14 14.54 16.26
N LEU A 184 7.26 15.19 15.99
CA LEU A 184 8.07 15.83 17.03
C LEU A 184 7.18 16.89 17.66
N ARG A 185 6.53 16.54 18.76
CA ARG A 185 6.01 17.54 19.70
C ARG A 185 7.24 18.06 20.44
N ALA A 186 7.66 19.26 20.06
CA ALA A 186 8.55 20.07 20.86
C ALA A 186 7.81 20.59 22.09
#